data_6a7bc137c10152c61d8cd015dd670928
#
_entry.id   6a7bc137c10152c61d8cd015dd670928
#
_cell.length_a   1.000
_cell.length_b   1.000
_cell.length_c   1.000
_cell.angle_alpha   90.00
_cell.angle_beta   90.00
_cell.angle_gamma   90.00
#
_symmetry.space_group_name_H-M   'P 1'
#
loop_
_entity.id
_entity.type
_entity.pdbx_description
1 polymer ?
#
loop_
_entity_poly.entity_id
_entity_poly.type
_entity_poly.pdbx_seq_one_letter_code
_entity_poly.pdbx_strand_id
1 'polypeptide(L)'
;EKPIDLDIKKVDEFSKRLEGNKVPIQLGFNRRFDPGHQAAKKSYIDGEIGELHQCLITSRDPGLPSWDYLKVSGGQFRDMTIHDFDLARFMLGEEPVKVFAISNALIDPKIKSELNDSDTLMIIMETASGKQCHINNSRSATYGYDQRVELFGSKGMVISENRKPHELKKYNSEFVDKSEPYLNFFIERYQESYMN
;
A
#
# COMPACT_ATOMS: atom_id res chain seq x y z
N GLU A 1 -9.36 -11.61 -6.92
CA GLU A 1 -8.95 -10.21 -7.00
C GLU A 1 -9.62 -9.35 -5.92
N LYS A 2 -9.15 -8.13 -5.74
CA LYS A 2 -9.74 -7.08 -4.88
C LYS A 2 -10.40 -5.98 -5.74
N PRO A 3 -11.40 -5.29 -5.20
CA PRO A 3 -12.23 -5.60 -4.04
C PRO A 3 -13.22 -6.75 -4.35
N ILE A 4 -13.92 -7.26 -3.34
CA ILE A 4 -15.00 -8.23 -3.58
C ILE A 4 -16.07 -7.61 -4.48
N ASP A 5 -16.53 -6.40 -4.15
CA ASP A 5 -17.41 -5.55 -4.96
C ASP A 5 -17.19 -4.07 -4.57
N LEU A 6 -17.55 -3.15 -5.44
CA LEU A 6 -17.54 -1.71 -5.16
C LEU A 6 -18.74 -1.28 -4.29
N ASP A 7 -19.79 -2.08 -4.23
CA ASP A 7 -20.97 -1.84 -3.41
C ASP A 7 -20.89 -2.68 -2.12
N ILE A 8 -20.79 -1.98 -0.98
CA ILE A 8 -20.69 -2.62 0.34
C ILE A 8 -21.91 -3.51 0.64
N LYS A 9 -23.09 -3.19 0.14
CA LYS A 9 -24.30 -4.02 0.36
C LYS A 9 -24.13 -5.40 -0.30
N LYS A 10 -23.53 -5.45 -1.49
CA LYS A 10 -23.22 -6.73 -2.16
C LYS A 10 -22.16 -7.52 -1.40
N VAL A 11 -21.18 -6.83 -0.81
CA VAL A 11 -20.17 -7.48 0.04
C VAL A 11 -20.83 -8.09 1.27
N ASP A 12 -21.76 -7.37 1.92
CA ASP A 12 -22.52 -7.87 3.08
C ASP A 12 -23.41 -9.07 2.71
N GLU A 13 -24.11 -9.00 1.56
CA GLU A 13 -24.91 -10.11 1.05
C GLU A 13 -24.04 -11.35 0.75
N PHE A 14 -22.88 -11.13 0.13
CA PHE A 14 -21.92 -12.20 -0.13
C PHE A 14 -21.42 -12.83 1.17
N SER A 15 -21.05 -12.02 2.16
CA SER A 15 -20.60 -12.49 3.47
C SER A 15 -21.67 -13.35 4.16
N LYS A 16 -22.95 -12.92 4.13
CA LYS A 16 -24.07 -13.69 4.68
C LYS A 16 -24.27 -15.05 3.98
N ARG A 17 -24.08 -15.11 2.66
CA ARG A 17 -24.16 -16.37 1.89
C ARG A 17 -23.03 -17.34 2.23
N LEU A 18 -21.91 -16.82 2.74
CA LEU A 18 -20.76 -17.64 3.16
C LEU A 18 -20.93 -18.19 4.58
N GLU A 19 -21.83 -17.64 5.38
CA GLU A 19 -22.10 -18.14 6.73
C GLU A 19 -22.48 -19.62 6.67
N GLY A 20 -21.73 -20.45 7.39
CA GLY A 20 -21.89 -21.91 7.38
C GLY A 20 -21.21 -22.65 6.23
N ASN A 21 -20.66 -21.97 5.23
CA ASN A 21 -19.86 -22.58 4.18
C ASN A 21 -18.41 -22.75 4.63
N LYS A 22 -17.86 -23.95 4.38
CA LYS A 22 -16.45 -24.25 4.71
C LYS A 22 -15.49 -24.07 3.51
N VAL A 23 -15.93 -23.40 2.45
CA VAL A 23 -15.09 -23.16 1.28
C VAL A 23 -14.07 -22.06 1.63
N PRO A 24 -12.77 -22.33 1.54
CA PRO A 24 -11.76 -21.30 1.78
C PRO A 24 -11.83 -20.23 0.68
N ILE A 25 -11.85 -18.96 1.10
CA ILE A 25 -11.86 -17.80 0.20
C ILE A 25 -10.69 -16.91 0.57
N GLN A 26 -9.87 -16.58 -0.40
CA GLN A 26 -8.75 -15.64 -0.27
C GLN A 26 -8.92 -14.48 -1.22
N LEU A 27 -8.81 -13.25 -0.70
CA LEU A 27 -8.75 -12.04 -1.51
C LEU A 27 -7.30 -11.79 -1.95
N GLY A 28 -7.14 -11.20 -3.15
CA GLY A 28 -5.84 -10.93 -3.76
C GLY A 28 -5.06 -9.76 -3.13
N PHE A 29 -4.94 -9.72 -1.80
CA PHE A 29 -4.08 -8.76 -1.09
C PHE A 29 -2.63 -9.26 -1.08
N ASN A 30 -1.98 -9.16 -2.22
CA ASN A 30 -0.65 -9.70 -2.48
C ASN A 30 0.46 -9.08 -1.62
N ARG A 31 0.31 -7.85 -1.14
CA ARG A 31 1.37 -7.16 -0.38
C ARG A 31 1.71 -7.84 0.95
N ARG A 32 0.78 -8.58 1.55
CA ARG A 32 1.04 -9.40 2.73
C ARG A 32 2.09 -10.49 2.49
N PHE A 33 2.28 -10.91 1.24
CA PHE A 33 3.19 -11.97 0.83
C PHE A 33 4.50 -11.43 0.24
N ASP A 34 4.70 -10.11 0.22
CA ASP A 34 5.98 -9.52 -0.17
C ASP A 34 7.07 -9.89 0.84
N PRO A 35 8.21 -10.45 0.40
CA PRO A 35 9.26 -10.92 1.32
C PRO A 35 9.79 -9.81 2.24
N GLY A 36 9.95 -8.58 1.73
CA GLY A 36 10.39 -7.43 2.53
C GLY A 36 9.37 -7.04 3.58
N HIS A 37 8.07 -7.00 3.20
CA HIS A 37 7.00 -6.69 4.14
C HIS A 37 6.82 -7.79 5.20
N GLN A 38 6.94 -9.06 4.81
CA GLN A 38 6.93 -10.18 5.75
C GLN A 38 8.12 -10.14 6.72
N ALA A 39 9.32 -9.83 6.23
CA ALA A 39 10.51 -9.67 7.08
C ALA A 39 10.32 -8.53 8.09
N ALA A 40 9.81 -7.38 7.66
CA ALA A 40 9.51 -6.26 8.56
C ALA A 40 8.48 -6.65 9.64
N LYS A 41 7.40 -7.33 9.24
CA LYS A 41 6.39 -7.85 10.19
C LYS A 41 6.99 -8.87 11.16
N LYS A 42 7.85 -9.76 10.67
CA LYS A 42 8.53 -10.76 11.50
C LYS A 42 9.43 -10.10 12.54
N SER A 43 10.28 -9.14 12.16
CA SER A 43 11.12 -8.38 13.08
C SER A 43 10.32 -7.72 14.22
N TYR A 44 9.12 -7.22 13.90
CA TYR A 44 8.21 -6.69 14.93
C TYR A 44 7.69 -7.81 15.86
N ILE A 45 7.21 -8.93 15.30
CA ILE A 45 6.67 -10.05 16.09
C ILE A 45 7.75 -10.67 16.98
N ASP A 46 8.97 -10.80 16.48
CA ASP A 46 10.12 -11.33 17.23
C ASP A 46 10.63 -10.36 18.32
N GLY A 47 10.08 -9.14 18.38
CA GLY A 47 10.41 -8.13 19.40
C GLY A 47 11.71 -7.37 19.14
N GLU A 48 12.28 -7.47 17.94
CA GLU A 48 13.55 -6.81 17.59
C GLU A 48 13.44 -5.28 17.68
N ILE A 49 12.28 -4.71 17.28
CA ILE A 49 12.02 -3.27 17.37
C ILE A 49 11.25 -2.86 18.65
N GLY A 50 10.94 -3.82 19.53
CA GLY A 50 10.17 -3.57 20.76
C GLY A 50 8.69 -3.30 20.50
N GLU A 51 8.08 -2.44 21.32
CA GLU A 51 6.69 -2.01 21.15
C GLU A 51 6.56 -1.13 19.91
N LEU A 52 5.62 -1.47 19.04
CA LEU A 52 5.38 -0.70 17.81
C LEU A 52 4.68 0.63 18.14
N HIS A 53 5.29 1.74 17.74
CA HIS A 53 4.72 3.08 17.89
C HIS A 53 4.07 3.56 16.59
N GLN A 54 4.80 3.46 15.46
CA GLN A 54 4.37 4.02 14.19
C GLN A 54 4.60 3.05 13.04
N CYS A 55 3.65 3.03 12.11
CA CYS A 55 3.73 2.38 10.81
C CYS A 55 3.57 3.44 9.71
N LEU A 56 4.55 3.58 8.83
CA LEU A 56 4.49 4.48 7.70
C LEU A 56 4.42 3.67 6.41
N ILE A 57 3.42 3.95 5.58
CA ILE A 57 3.22 3.30 4.28
C ILE A 57 3.27 4.36 3.19
N THR A 58 4.22 4.20 2.29
CA THR A 58 4.29 4.99 1.05
C THR A 58 3.90 4.09 -0.12
N SER A 59 2.91 4.52 -0.89
CA SER A 59 2.43 3.79 -2.06
C SER A 59 2.15 4.78 -3.18
N ARG A 60 3.01 4.81 -4.19
CA ARG A 60 2.92 5.74 -5.31
C ARG A 60 3.10 5.01 -6.63
N ASP A 61 2.16 5.20 -7.53
CA ASP A 61 2.22 4.63 -8.87
C ASP A 61 3.15 5.45 -9.78
N PRO A 62 3.75 4.87 -10.81
CA PRO A 62 4.65 5.60 -11.72
C PRO A 62 3.93 6.60 -12.63
N GLY A 63 2.61 6.49 -12.77
CA GLY A 63 1.80 7.37 -13.59
C GLY A 63 0.31 7.07 -13.48
N LEU A 64 -0.50 8.01 -13.96
CA LEU A 64 -1.96 7.87 -13.96
C LEU A 64 -2.38 6.66 -14.83
N PRO A 65 -3.37 5.87 -14.36
CA PRO A 65 -4.06 4.90 -15.21
C PRO A 65 -4.81 5.58 -16.36
N SER A 66 -5.25 4.78 -17.32
CA SER A 66 -6.08 5.30 -18.41
C SER A 66 -7.38 5.92 -17.87
N TRP A 67 -7.92 6.91 -18.58
CA TRP A 67 -9.16 7.59 -18.20
C TRP A 67 -10.36 6.63 -18.10
N ASP A 68 -10.41 5.64 -19.00
CA ASP A 68 -11.48 4.64 -18.98
C ASP A 68 -11.39 3.72 -17.75
N TYR A 69 -10.18 3.41 -17.31
CA TYR A 69 -9.99 2.68 -16.05
C TYR A 69 -10.43 3.50 -14.84
N LEU A 70 -10.04 4.78 -14.77
CA LEU A 70 -10.42 5.67 -13.67
C LEU A 70 -11.93 5.75 -13.49
N LYS A 71 -12.70 5.79 -14.59
CA LYS A 71 -14.18 5.82 -14.56
C LYS A 71 -14.83 4.62 -13.86
N VAL A 72 -14.18 3.46 -13.90
CA VAL A 72 -14.77 2.19 -13.42
C VAL A 72 -14.06 1.60 -12.21
N SER A 73 -12.91 2.16 -11.82
CA SER A 73 -12.07 1.61 -10.74
C SER A 73 -12.69 1.70 -9.33
N GLY A 74 -13.69 2.56 -9.16
CA GLY A 74 -14.29 2.83 -7.86
C GLY A 74 -13.58 3.92 -7.05
N GLY A 75 -12.60 4.61 -7.66
CA GLY A 75 -11.84 5.72 -7.08
C GLY A 75 -10.60 5.28 -6.31
N GLN A 76 -9.74 6.26 -6.01
CA GLN A 76 -8.41 6.01 -5.43
C GLN A 76 -8.46 5.17 -4.14
N PHE A 77 -9.44 5.42 -3.26
CA PHE A 77 -9.55 4.69 -2.00
C PHE A 77 -9.85 3.19 -2.19
N ARG A 78 -10.74 2.83 -3.12
CA ARG A 78 -11.17 1.44 -3.35
C ARG A 78 -10.27 0.69 -4.31
N ASP A 79 -9.57 1.42 -5.16
CA ASP A 79 -8.68 0.83 -6.16
C ASP A 79 -7.24 0.69 -5.63
N MET A 80 -6.64 1.78 -5.16
CA MET A 80 -5.24 1.85 -4.75
C MET A 80 -5.08 1.69 -3.23
N THR A 81 -5.70 2.58 -2.45
CA THR A 81 -5.50 2.65 -1.00
C THR A 81 -6.02 1.43 -0.24
N ILE A 82 -6.94 0.68 -0.82
CA ILE A 82 -7.43 -0.58 -0.22
C ILE A 82 -6.29 -1.55 0.09
N HIS A 83 -5.23 -1.58 -0.74
CA HIS A 83 -4.04 -2.37 -0.47
C HIS A 83 -3.29 -1.88 0.76
N ASP A 84 -3.25 -0.56 0.96
CA ASP A 84 -2.54 0.04 2.09
C ASP A 84 -3.35 -0.06 3.38
N PHE A 85 -4.68 -0.02 3.32
CA PHE A 85 -5.54 -0.34 4.46
C PHE A 85 -5.35 -1.78 4.92
N ASP A 86 -5.30 -2.72 4.00
CA ASP A 86 -5.03 -4.11 4.32
C ASP A 86 -3.64 -4.29 4.93
N LEU A 87 -2.62 -3.65 4.32
CA LEU A 87 -1.24 -3.71 4.79
C LEU A 87 -1.08 -3.06 6.18
N ALA A 88 -1.75 -1.93 6.44
CA ALA A 88 -1.75 -1.28 7.74
C ALA A 88 -2.29 -2.20 8.83
N ARG A 89 -3.46 -2.83 8.61
CA ARG A 89 -4.06 -3.81 9.53
C ARG A 89 -3.12 -4.99 9.78
N PHE A 90 -2.47 -5.48 8.73
CA PHE A 90 -1.48 -6.56 8.82
C PHE A 90 -0.27 -6.14 9.67
N MET A 91 0.30 -4.96 9.44
CA MET A 91 1.47 -4.46 10.16
C MET A 91 1.16 -4.11 11.61
N LEU A 92 0.08 -3.39 11.87
CA LEU A 92 -0.33 -3.00 13.23
C LEU A 92 -0.72 -4.21 14.09
N GLY A 93 -1.31 -5.26 13.50
CA GLY A 93 -1.86 -6.41 14.22
C GLY A 93 -3.12 -6.07 15.03
N GLU A 94 -3.73 -4.90 14.77
CA GLU A 94 -4.92 -4.37 15.40
C GLU A 94 -5.76 -3.59 14.40
N GLU A 95 -7.07 -3.51 14.65
CA GLU A 95 -7.95 -2.67 13.84
C GLU A 95 -7.82 -1.19 14.23
N PRO A 96 -7.71 -0.27 13.26
CA PRO A 96 -7.80 1.15 13.52
C PRO A 96 -9.17 1.55 14.07
N VAL A 97 -9.19 2.41 15.09
CA VAL A 97 -10.42 2.95 15.71
C VAL A 97 -10.66 4.42 15.38
N LYS A 98 -9.62 5.11 14.87
CA LYS A 98 -9.72 6.47 14.36
C LYS A 98 -9.05 6.58 13.00
N VAL A 99 -9.67 7.35 12.11
CA VAL A 99 -9.16 7.63 10.76
C VAL A 99 -9.37 9.10 10.44
N PHE A 100 -8.32 9.75 9.94
CA PHE A 100 -8.40 11.06 9.32
C PHE A 100 -7.76 11.00 7.94
N ALA A 101 -8.43 11.55 6.93
CA ALA A 101 -7.95 11.53 5.56
C ALA A 101 -8.12 12.88 4.88
N ILE A 102 -7.12 13.26 4.08
CA ILE A 102 -7.21 14.37 3.13
C ILE A 102 -6.86 13.85 1.75
N SER A 103 -7.59 14.30 0.73
CA SER A 103 -7.35 13.93 -0.65
C SER A 103 -7.64 15.05 -1.61
N ASN A 104 -6.94 15.06 -2.74
CA ASN A 104 -7.20 16.02 -3.81
C ASN A 104 -6.73 15.43 -5.16
N ALA A 105 -7.15 16.07 -6.26
CA ALA A 105 -6.63 15.81 -7.60
C ALA A 105 -5.58 16.91 -7.92
N LEU A 106 -4.32 16.59 -7.65
CA LEU A 106 -3.19 17.52 -7.82
C LEU A 106 -2.40 17.23 -9.11
N ILE A 107 -2.55 16.02 -9.68
CA ILE A 107 -1.90 15.60 -10.91
C ILE A 107 -2.77 15.99 -12.11
N ASP A 108 -4.06 15.61 -12.08
CA ASP A 108 -5.05 16.02 -13.08
C ASP A 108 -6.34 16.52 -12.39
N PRO A 109 -6.61 17.82 -12.39
CA PRO A 109 -7.81 18.39 -11.78
C PRO A 109 -9.13 17.84 -12.33
N LYS A 110 -9.14 17.27 -13.54
CA LYS A 110 -10.32 16.65 -14.13
C LYS A 110 -10.79 15.42 -13.34
N ILE A 111 -9.88 14.73 -12.67
CA ILE A 111 -10.22 13.60 -11.80
C ILE A 111 -11.23 14.03 -10.74
N LYS A 112 -11.05 15.22 -10.16
CA LYS A 112 -12.00 15.78 -9.21
C LYS A 112 -13.27 16.28 -9.87
N SER A 113 -13.15 17.07 -10.94
CA SER A 113 -14.30 17.74 -11.56
C SER A 113 -15.23 16.81 -12.34
N GLU A 114 -14.69 15.75 -12.94
CA GLU A 114 -15.46 14.83 -13.80
C GLU A 114 -15.78 13.49 -13.12
N LEU A 115 -14.90 13.02 -12.23
CA LEU A 115 -15.05 11.69 -11.59
C LEU A 115 -15.38 11.79 -10.09
N ASN A 116 -15.32 12.99 -9.49
CA ASN A 116 -15.44 13.20 -8.05
C ASN A 116 -14.49 12.31 -7.25
N ASP A 117 -13.26 12.16 -7.74
CA ASP A 117 -12.21 11.31 -7.19
C ASP A 117 -10.94 12.12 -6.88
N SER A 118 -9.89 11.45 -6.45
CA SER A 118 -8.58 12.02 -6.13
C SER A 118 -7.45 11.22 -6.79
N ASP A 119 -6.28 11.82 -6.86
CA ASP A 119 -5.03 11.18 -7.31
C ASP A 119 -3.90 11.25 -6.29
N THR A 120 -4.10 12.04 -5.24
CA THR A 120 -3.13 12.24 -4.16
C THR A 120 -3.87 12.29 -2.83
N LEU A 121 -3.38 11.54 -1.84
CA LEU A 121 -3.99 11.50 -0.51
C LEU A 121 -2.99 11.20 0.61
N MET A 122 -3.37 11.61 1.82
CA MET A 122 -2.72 11.23 3.07
C MET A 122 -3.77 10.77 4.06
N ILE A 123 -3.43 9.72 4.84
CA ILE A 123 -4.29 9.16 5.87
C ILE A 123 -3.50 8.99 7.15
N ILE A 124 -4.11 9.30 8.27
CA ILE A 124 -3.60 9.00 9.61
C ILE A 124 -4.64 8.12 10.31
N MET A 125 -4.16 7.04 10.93
CA MET A 125 -4.98 6.10 11.69
C MET A 125 -4.38 5.88 13.07
N GLU A 126 -5.25 5.55 14.03
CA GLU A 126 -4.86 5.17 15.40
C GLU A 126 -5.63 3.92 15.81
N THR A 127 -4.93 2.98 16.47
CA THR A 127 -5.55 1.78 17.06
C THR A 127 -6.01 2.05 18.50
N ALA A 128 -6.75 1.11 19.08
CA ALA A 128 -7.19 1.21 20.48
C ALA A 128 -6.01 1.24 21.46
N SER A 129 -4.89 0.59 21.17
CA SER A 129 -3.66 0.62 21.98
C SER A 129 -2.82 1.89 21.79
N GLY A 130 -3.20 2.78 20.84
CA GLY A 130 -2.50 4.02 20.54
C GLY A 130 -1.43 3.91 19.46
N LYS A 131 -1.23 2.75 18.81
CA LYS A 131 -0.34 2.65 17.65
C LYS A 131 -0.86 3.53 16.52
N GLN A 132 0.05 4.19 15.84
CA GLN A 132 -0.26 5.14 14.77
C GLN A 132 0.12 4.58 13.40
N CYS A 133 -0.66 4.87 12.37
CA CYS A 133 -0.30 4.58 11.00
C CYS A 133 -0.50 5.81 10.12
N HIS A 134 0.48 6.06 9.25
CA HIS A 134 0.40 7.06 8.20
C HIS A 134 0.48 6.37 6.84
N ILE A 135 -0.47 6.66 5.96
CA ILE A 135 -0.45 6.24 4.55
C ILE A 135 -0.34 7.49 3.68
N ASN A 136 0.56 7.43 2.70
CA ASN A 136 0.60 8.44 1.66
C ASN A 136 0.58 7.81 0.28
N ASN A 137 -0.39 8.23 -0.53
CA ASN A 137 -0.59 7.72 -1.88
C ASN A 137 -0.50 8.84 -2.92
N SER A 138 0.02 8.49 -4.07
CA SER A 138 -0.05 9.31 -5.28
C SER A 138 -0.14 8.42 -6.51
N ARG A 139 -0.95 8.82 -7.49
CA ARG A 139 -1.03 8.11 -8.77
C ARG A 139 0.06 8.52 -9.75
N SER A 140 1.06 9.32 -9.32
CA SER A 140 2.21 9.67 -10.18
C SER A 140 3.45 10.00 -9.37
N ALA A 141 4.43 9.10 -9.42
CA ALA A 141 5.77 9.32 -8.93
C ALA A 141 6.75 9.26 -10.11
N THR A 142 7.33 10.40 -10.48
CA THR A 142 8.19 10.54 -11.67
C THR A 142 9.45 9.69 -11.61
N TYR A 143 9.84 9.23 -10.42
CA TYR A 143 11.01 8.38 -10.18
C TYR A 143 10.70 6.88 -10.15
N GLY A 144 9.45 6.48 -10.40
CA GLY A 144 9.04 5.09 -10.51
C GLY A 144 8.05 4.61 -9.46
N TYR A 145 7.80 3.30 -9.41
CA TYR A 145 6.84 2.66 -8.52
C TYR A 145 7.40 2.62 -7.09
N ASP A 146 6.86 3.48 -6.21
CA ASP A 146 7.36 3.66 -4.84
C ASP A 146 6.46 2.97 -3.83
N GLN A 147 6.94 1.86 -3.24
CA GLN A 147 6.19 0.97 -2.36
C GLN A 147 7.04 0.63 -1.14
N ARG A 148 6.90 1.38 -0.05
CA ARG A 148 7.72 1.26 1.16
C ARG A 148 6.88 1.12 2.41
N VAL A 149 7.41 0.37 3.38
CA VAL A 149 6.85 0.25 4.73
C VAL A 149 7.95 0.47 5.74
N GLU A 150 7.71 1.36 6.68
CA GLU A 150 8.55 1.58 7.85
C GLU A 150 7.78 1.22 9.12
N LEU A 151 8.40 0.46 10.01
CA LEU A 151 7.91 0.16 11.35
C LEU A 151 8.89 0.72 12.36
N PHE A 152 8.44 1.69 13.16
CA PHE A 152 9.21 2.33 14.23
C PHE A 152 8.68 1.92 15.59
N GLY A 153 9.56 1.41 16.45
CA GLY A 153 9.23 0.93 17.77
C GLY A 153 10.18 1.42 18.84
N SER A 154 9.94 1.00 20.08
CA SER A 154 10.67 1.45 21.27
C SER A 154 12.16 1.05 21.34
N LYS A 155 12.58 0.06 20.55
CA LYS A 155 13.96 -0.44 20.51
C LYS A 155 14.64 -0.24 19.14
N GLY A 156 13.92 0.19 18.12
CA GLY A 156 14.50 0.37 16.81
C GLY A 156 13.47 0.53 15.71
N MET A 157 13.93 0.45 14.47
CA MET A 157 13.15 0.66 13.27
C MET A 157 13.56 -0.35 12.21
N VAL A 158 12.60 -0.79 11.41
CA VAL A 158 12.85 -1.59 10.20
C VAL A 158 12.12 -0.96 9.01
N ILE A 159 12.74 -1.05 7.84
CA ILE A 159 12.19 -0.52 6.58
C ILE A 159 12.21 -1.61 5.52
N SER A 160 11.06 -1.86 4.89
CA SER A 160 10.97 -2.56 3.63
C SER A 160 10.97 -1.54 2.49
N GLU A 161 12.07 -1.46 1.77
CA GLU A 161 12.31 -0.47 0.72
C GLU A 161 11.92 -0.95 -0.69
N ASN A 162 12.04 -0.03 -1.64
CA ASN A 162 11.83 -0.31 -3.05
C ASN A 162 12.94 -1.22 -3.62
N ARG A 163 12.54 -2.05 -4.57
CA ARG A 163 13.44 -2.98 -5.26
C ARG A 163 13.94 -2.38 -6.56
N LYS A 164 15.21 -2.63 -6.85
CA LYS A 164 15.87 -2.30 -8.12
C LYS A 164 16.14 -3.59 -8.90
N PRO A 165 16.33 -3.52 -10.22
CA PRO A 165 16.71 -4.68 -11.02
C PRO A 165 18.02 -5.32 -10.56
N HIS A 166 18.96 -4.48 -10.09
CA HIS A 166 20.29 -4.87 -9.57
C HIS A 166 20.92 -3.72 -8.77
N GLU A 167 22.03 -4.02 -8.09
CA GLU A 167 22.73 -3.09 -7.19
C GLU A 167 23.83 -2.25 -7.88
N LEU A 168 23.93 -2.27 -9.21
CA LEU A 168 24.95 -1.50 -9.94
C LEU A 168 24.83 0.00 -9.66
N LYS A 169 25.96 0.61 -9.32
CA LYS A 169 26.11 2.06 -9.18
C LYS A 169 27.13 2.58 -10.20
N LYS A 170 26.84 3.73 -10.78
CA LYS A 170 27.66 4.36 -11.82
C LYS A 170 28.30 5.64 -11.28
N TYR A 171 29.56 5.83 -11.58
CA TYR A 171 30.33 6.99 -11.18
C TYR A 171 31.12 7.53 -12.41
N ASN A 172 31.00 8.81 -12.71
CA ASN A 172 31.79 9.50 -13.73
C ASN A 172 31.90 11.00 -13.40
N SER A 173 32.36 11.83 -14.32
CA SER A 173 32.52 13.28 -14.13
C SER A 173 31.19 14.04 -13.97
N GLU A 174 30.05 13.47 -14.38
CA GLU A 174 28.73 14.12 -14.35
C GLU A 174 27.90 13.74 -13.13
N PHE A 175 28.11 12.53 -12.59
CA PHE A 175 27.35 12.03 -11.45
C PHE A 175 28.14 11.05 -10.58
N VAL A 176 27.73 10.98 -9.32
CA VAL A 176 28.21 10.04 -8.31
C VAL A 176 27.04 9.25 -7.80
N ASP A 177 27.19 7.92 -7.64
CA ASP A 177 26.21 7.00 -7.06
C ASP A 177 24.88 6.89 -7.84
N LYS A 178 24.93 7.08 -9.16
CA LYS A 178 23.75 6.88 -10.01
C LYS A 178 23.42 5.40 -10.12
N SER A 179 22.22 5.03 -9.73
CA SER A 179 21.69 3.67 -9.81
C SER A 179 20.54 3.56 -10.82
N GLU A 180 20.17 2.35 -11.17
CA GLU A 180 18.98 2.11 -11.97
C GLU A 180 17.68 2.52 -11.21
N PRO A 181 16.62 2.88 -11.93
CA PRO A 181 15.33 3.17 -11.32
C PRO A 181 14.72 1.95 -10.62
N TYR A 182 13.73 2.17 -9.80
CA TYR A 182 12.97 1.08 -9.18
C TYR A 182 12.24 0.23 -10.22
N LEU A 183 11.90 -1.02 -9.85
CA LEU A 183 11.01 -1.85 -10.64
C LEU A 183 9.71 -1.07 -10.91
N ASN A 184 9.37 -0.94 -12.18
CA ASN A 184 8.40 0.08 -12.62
C ASN A 184 6.94 -0.37 -12.58
N PHE A 185 6.69 -1.67 -12.49
CA PHE A 185 5.34 -2.21 -12.58
C PHE A 185 5.02 -3.17 -11.44
N PHE A 186 3.76 -3.20 -11.01
CA PHE A 186 3.37 -4.00 -9.84
C PHE A 186 3.63 -5.50 -10.01
N ILE A 187 3.51 -6.06 -11.22
CA ILE A 187 3.81 -7.47 -11.50
C ILE A 187 5.28 -7.76 -11.22
N GLU A 188 6.21 -6.90 -11.68
CA GLU A 188 7.64 -7.06 -11.44
C GLU A 188 7.98 -6.89 -9.94
N ARG A 189 7.42 -5.84 -9.31
CA ARG A 189 7.67 -5.53 -7.89
C ARG A 189 7.17 -6.63 -6.96
N TYR A 190 6.01 -7.21 -7.25
CA TYR A 190 5.35 -8.19 -6.40
C TYR A 190 5.35 -9.62 -6.97
N GLN A 191 6.24 -9.92 -7.93
CA GLN A 191 6.31 -11.26 -8.53
C GLN A 191 6.41 -12.37 -7.48
N GLU A 192 7.30 -12.22 -6.49
CA GLU A 192 7.46 -13.20 -5.42
C GLU A 192 6.20 -13.33 -4.54
N SER A 193 5.47 -12.22 -4.35
CA SER A 193 4.23 -12.23 -3.57
C SER A 193 3.09 -13.02 -4.23
N TYR A 194 3.15 -13.19 -5.55
CA TYR A 194 2.18 -14.02 -6.30
C TYR A 194 2.57 -15.49 -6.34
N MET A 195 3.83 -15.80 -6.03
CA MET A 195 4.36 -17.18 -6.03
C MET A 195 4.32 -17.83 -4.64
N ASN A 196 4.22 -17.03 -3.58
CA ASN A 196 4.11 -17.45 -2.19
C ASN A 196 2.66 -17.61 -1.76
#